data_faa38ddb1721591a31f1bca922a37e6f
#
_entry.id   faa38ddb1721591a31f1bca922a37e6f
#
_cell.length_a   1.000
_cell.length_b   1.000
_cell.length_c   1.000
_cell.angle_alpha   90.00
_cell.angle_beta   90.00
_cell.angle_gamma   90.00
#
_symmetry.space_group_name_H-M   'P 1'
#
loop_
_entity.id
_entity.type
_entity.pdbx_description
1 polymer ?
#
loop_
_entity_poly.entity_id
_entity_poly.type
_entity_poly.pdbx_seq_one_letter_code
_entity_poly.pdbx_strand_id
1 'polypeptide(L)'
;MTIETESRIEPCLPEAYPQALADVIADVVSASARLVARLHPRTAASLAELVRVMDCYYSNLIEGHDTRPRDIERALVNDLDLDDARRDLQIEARAHIRVQRDVDALCSEGSYGEPASVERIRWLHRSFSKGRLRACST
;
A
#
# COMPACT_ATOMS: atom_id res chain seq x y z
N MET A 1 -16.86 -21.00 -18.59
CA MET A 1 -16.11 -20.10 -17.69
C MET A 1 -15.27 -20.99 -16.78
N THR A 2 -13.97 -21.10 -17.05
CA THR A 2 -13.08 -22.01 -16.28
C THR A 2 -12.73 -21.27 -14.99
N ILE A 3 -13.14 -21.82 -13.85
CA ILE A 3 -12.74 -21.27 -12.55
C ILE A 3 -11.24 -21.55 -12.38
N GLU A 4 -10.43 -20.49 -12.32
CA GLU A 4 -9.03 -20.63 -11.97
C GLU A 4 -8.90 -21.03 -10.50
N THR A 5 -8.18 -22.12 -10.27
CA THR A 5 -7.91 -22.60 -8.90
C THR A 5 -6.54 -22.08 -8.46
N GLU A 6 -6.36 -21.87 -7.15
CA GLU A 6 -5.08 -21.38 -6.57
C GLU A 6 -3.87 -22.22 -7.02
N SER A 7 -4.06 -23.51 -7.29
CA SER A 7 -3.00 -24.40 -7.76
C SER A 7 -2.53 -24.16 -9.20
N ARG A 8 -3.21 -23.25 -9.94
CA ARG A 8 -2.82 -22.86 -11.31
C ARG A 8 -2.10 -21.51 -11.35
N ILE A 9 -2.00 -20.82 -10.23
CA ILE A 9 -1.26 -19.56 -10.12
C ILE A 9 0.16 -19.91 -9.71
N GLU A 10 1.05 -19.95 -10.69
CA GLU A 10 2.47 -20.14 -10.45
C GLU A 10 3.17 -18.77 -10.37
N PRO A 11 4.01 -18.52 -9.33
CA PRO A 11 4.77 -17.29 -9.26
C PRO A 11 5.80 -17.25 -10.39
N CYS A 12 5.82 -16.16 -11.14
CA CYS A 12 6.82 -15.91 -12.16
C CYS A 12 8.13 -15.47 -11.49
N LEU A 13 8.86 -16.45 -10.94
CA LEU A 13 10.15 -16.21 -10.31
C LEU A 13 11.25 -16.34 -11.35
N PRO A 14 12.18 -15.37 -11.46
CA PRO A 14 13.33 -15.51 -12.34
C PRO A 14 14.27 -16.62 -11.81
N GLU A 15 14.68 -17.54 -12.69
CA GLU A 15 15.58 -18.64 -12.36
C GLU A 15 17.00 -18.16 -12.00
N ALA A 16 17.38 -16.99 -12.50
CA ALA A 16 18.66 -16.35 -12.22
C ALA A 16 18.52 -14.83 -12.17
N TYR A 17 19.25 -14.20 -11.27
CA TYR A 17 19.32 -12.76 -11.16
C TYR A 17 20.58 -12.23 -11.84
N PRO A 18 20.48 -11.43 -12.92
CA PRO A 18 21.63 -10.76 -13.52
C PRO A 18 22.35 -9.90 -12.47
N GLN A 19 23.70 -9.89 -12.51
CA GLN A 19 24.50 -9.07 -11.59
C GLN A 19 24.06 -7.60 -11.62
N ALA A 20 23.75 -7.06 -12.80
CA ALA A 20 23.25 -5.70 -12.96
C ALA A 20 21.98 -5.40 -12.14
N LEU A 21 21.09 -6.37 -11.98
CA LEU A 21 19.90 -6.22 -11.14
C LEU A 21 20.27 -6.16 -9.64
N ALA A 22 21.20 -7.03 -9.22
CA ALA A 22 21.70 -7.02 -7.85
C ALA A 22 22.38 -5.71 -7.51
N ASP A 23 23.16 -5.14 -8.44
CA ASP A 23 23.84 -3.85 -8.29
C ASP A 23 22.82 -2.69 -8.14
N VAL A 24 21.78 -2.67 -8.98
CA VAL A 24 20.71 -1.66 -8.89
C VAL A 24 19.95 -1.77 -7.56
N ILE A 25 19.65 -2.99 -7.10
CA ILE A 25 19.00 -3.18 -5.80
C ILE A 25 19.89 -2.64 -4.67
N ALA A 26 21.18 -2.93 -4.69
CA ALA A 26 22.14 -2.42 -3.70
C ALA A 26 22.22 -0.89 -3.72
N ASP A 27 22.22 -0.27 -4.89
CA ASP A 27 22.21 1.17 -5.05
C ASP A 27 20.93 1.82 -4.49
N VAL A 28 19.77 1.25 -4.77
CA VAL A 28 18.48 1.73 -4.22
C VAL A 28 18.47 1.63 -2.70
N VAL A 29 18.86 0.50 -2.13
CA VAL A 29 18.95 0.31 -0.68
C VAL A 29 19.91 1.32 -0.04
N SER A 30 21.08 1.50 -0.64
CA SER A 30 22.09 2.45 -0.16
C SER A 30 21.61 3.91 -0.24
N ALA A 31 20.94 4.29 -1.33
CA ALA A 31 20.37 5.63 -1.51
C ALA A 31 19.25 5.89 -0.50
N SER A 32 18.36 4.93 -0.28
CA SER A 32 17.29 4.99 0.71
C SER A 32 17.83 5.16 2.13
N ALA A 33 18.81 4.34 2.51
CA ALA A 33 19.44 4.43 3.83
C ALA A 33 20.12 5.79 4.06
N ARG A 34 20.81 6.32 3.04
CA ARG A 34 21.42 7.66 3.10
C ARG A 34 20.39 8.78 3.24
N LEU A 35 19.24 8.66 2.57
CA LEU A 35 18.16 9.64 2.71
C LEU A 35 17.60 9.63 4.13
N VAL A 36 17.24 8.47 4.65
CA VAL A 36 16.68 8.31 6.00
C VAL A 36 17.66 8.82 7.07
N ALA A 37 18.96 8.52 6.94
CA ALA A 37 19.98 8.98 7.89
C ALA A 37 20.16 10.50 7.93
N ARG A 38 19.74 11.23 6.90
CA ARG A 38 19.83 12.70 6.81
C ARG A 38 18.56 13.42 7.29
N LEU A 39 17.48 12.71 7.46
CA LEU A 39 16.21 13.31 7.85
C LEU A 39 16.04 13.30 9.38
N HIS A 40 15.56 14.41 9.93
CA HIS A 40 15.09 14.41 11.30
C HIS A 40 13.88 13.46 11.42
N PRO A 41 13.74 12.66 12.50
CA PRO A 41 12.67 11.67 12.63
C PRO A 41 11.27 12.23 12.40
N ARG A 42 10.97 13.44 12.89
CA ARG A 42 9.68 14.10 12.66
C ARG A 42 9.44 14.42 11.19
N THR A 43 10.49 14.87 10.49
CA THR A 43 10.41 15.15 9.04
C THR A 43 10.19 13.86 8.26
N ALA A 44 10.90 12.79 8.61
CA ALA A 44 10.72 11.48 8.00
C ALA A 44 9.28 10.96 8.17
N ALA A 45 8.72 11.08 9.38
CA ALA A 45 7.33 10.68 9.65
C ALA A 45 6.31 11.50 8.85
N SER A 46 6.47 12.82 8.79
CA SER A 46 5.57 13.69 8.00
C SER A 46 5.67 13.40 6.50
N LEU A 47 6.89 13.13 6.01
CA LEU A 47 7.11 12.78 4.61
C LEU A 47 6.50 11.42 4.27
N ALA A 48 6.60 10.44 5.17
CA ALA A 48 5.98 9.13 4.99
C ALA A 48 4.46 9.24 4.83
N GLU A 49 3.79 10.07 5.64
CA GLU A 49 2.35 10.31 5.51
C GLU A 49 1.99 10.96 4.16
N LEU A 50 2.75 11.98 3.74
CA LEU A 50 2.55 12.61 2.45
C LEU A 50 2.73 11.61 1.29
N VAL A 51 3.78 10.79 1.34
CA VAL A 51 4.06 9.77 0.33
C VAL A 51 2.91 8.77 0.24
N ARG A 52 2.33 8.32 1.36
CA ARG A 52 1.18 7.40 1.35
C ARG A 52 -0.04 8.02 0.66
N VAL A 53 -0.32 9.30 0.90
CA VAL A 53 -1.44 10.00 0.23
C VAL A 53 -1.18 10.07 -1.28
N MET A 54 0.04 10.42 -1.68
CA MET A 54 0.41 10.52 -3.09
C MET A 54 0.43 9.16 -3.78
N ASP A 55 0.90 8.13 -3.12
CA ASP A 55 0.92 6.76 -3.63
C ASP A 55 -0.52 6.24 -3.86
N CYS A 56 -1.39 6.44 -2.88
CA CYS A 56 -2.81 6.15 -3.02
C CYS A 56 -3.46 6.92 -4.18
N TYR A 57 -3.15 8.20 -4.33
CA TYR A 57 -3.65 9.01 -5.43
C TYR A 57 -3.21 8.48 -6.80
N TYR A 58 -1.90 8.20 -6.97
CA TYR A 58 -1.40 7.71 -8.25
C TYR A 58 -1.90 6.29 -8.57
N SER A 59 -2.04 5.42 -7.58
CA SER A 59 -2.64 4.10 -7.76
C SER A 59 -4.08 4.21 -8.25
N ASN A 60 -4.89 5.04 -7.62
CA ASN A 60 -6.27 5.30 -8.03
C ASN A 60 -6.34 5.91 -9.45
N LEU A 61 -5.42 6.82 -9.78
CA LEU A 61 -5.36 7.43 -11.11
C LEU A 61 -5.05 6.38 -12.20
N ILE A 62 -4.12 5.46 -11.94
CA ILE A 62 -3.79 4.37 -12.86
C ILE A 62 -5.00 3.45 -13.08
N GLU A 63 -5.81 3.23 -12.05
CA GLU A 63 -7.04 2.43 -12.12
C GLU A 63 -8.23 3.19 -12.72
N GLY A 64 -8.03 4.48 -13.06
CA GLY A 64 -9.08 5.32 -13.66
C GLY A 64 -10.04 5.95 -12.64
N HIS A 65 -9.69 5.93 -11.37
CA HIS A 65 -10.48 6.56 -10.31
C HIS A 65 -10.09 8.04 -10.15
N ASP A 66 -11.08 8.94 -10.19
CA ASP A 66 -10.89 10.39 -9.97
C ASP A 66 -10.97 10.72 -8.47
N THR A 67 -10.04 10.19 -7.69
CA THR A 67 -9.92 10.49 -6.26
C THR A 67 -8.76 11.47 -6.06
N ARG A 68 -9.05 12.72 -5.71
CA ARG A 68 -8.04 13.76 -5.54
C ARG A 68 -7.33 13.65 -4.18
N PRO A 69 -6.07 14.10 -4.04
CA PRO A 69 -5.37 14.08 -2.74
C PRO A 69 -6.17 14.69 -1.60
N ARG A 70 -6.89 15.80 -1.85
CA ARG A 70 -7.75 16.44 -0.86
C ARG A 70 -8.90 15.54 -0.39
N ASP A 71 -9.48 14.73 -1.27
CA ASP A 71 -10.57 13.81 -0.92
C ASP A 71 -10.04 12.65 -0.08
N ILE A 72 -8.80 12.22 -0.35
CA ILE A 72 -8.09 11.23 0.45
C ILE A 72 -7.81 11.77 1.86
N GLU A 73 -7.31 13.01 1.97
CA GLU A 73 -7.07 13.68 3.26
C GLU A 73 -8.37 13.83 4.07
N ARG A 74 -9.47 14.22 3.44
CA ARG A 74 -10.79 14.27 4.07
C ARG A 74 -11.23 12.91 4.59
N ALA A 75 -11.02 11.85 3.81
CA ALA A 75 -11.34 10.49 4.21
C ALA A 75 -10.58 10.03 5.46
N LEU A 76 -9.32 10.47 5.62
CA LEU A 76 -8.50 10.14 6.79
C LEU A 76 -9.03 10.74 8.09
N VAL A 77 -9.71 11.89 8.03
CA VAL A 77 -10.39 12.54 9.17
C VAL A 77 -11.88 12.22 9.26
N ASN A 78 -12.32 11.22 8.51
CA ASN A 78 -13.72 10.76 8.44
C ASN A 78 -14.72 11.80 7.91
N ASP A 79 -14.25 12.78 7.13
CA ASP A 79 -15.06 13.75 6.39
C ASP A 79 -15.36 13.16 5.01
N LEU A 80 -16.42 12.34 4.95
CA LEU A 80 -16.81 11.61 3.76
C LEU A 80 -17.82 12.40 2.93
N ASP A 81 -17.80 12.17 1.60
CA ASP A 81 -18.72 12.80 0.67
C ASP A 81 -20.15 12.24 0.85
N LEU A 82 -21.15 13.06 0.50
CA LEU A 82 -22.55 12.64 0.52
C LEU A 82 -22.92 11.81 -0.71
N ASP A 83 -22.19 11.98 -1.80
CA ASP A 83 -22.32 11.16 -2.99
C ASP A 83 -21.75 9.76 -2.74
N ASP A 84 -22.55 8.73 -2.96
CA ASP A 84 -22.21 7.35 -2.64
C ASP A 84 -20.95 6.86 -3.38
N ALA A 85 -20.81 7.19 -4.67
CA ALA A 85 -19.69 6.75 -5.48
C ALA A 85 -18.38 7.39 -5.00
N ARG A 86 -18.39 8.68 -4.67
CA ARG A 86 -17.23 9.38 -4.12
C ARG A 86 -16.89 8.89 -2.72
N ARG A 87 -17.89 8.66 -1.90
CA ARG A 87 -17.71 8.11 -0.55
C ARG A 87 -17.05 6.74 -0.59
N ASP A 88 -17.47 5.87 -1.51
CA ASP A 88 -16.87 4.54 -1.65
C ASP A 88 -15.39 4.61 -2.03
N LEU A 89 -15.00 5.50 -2.95
CA LEU A 89 -13.61 5.77 -3.30
C LEU A 89 -12.82 6.34 -2.11
N GLN A 90 -13.41 7.20 -1.31
CA GLN A 90 -12.79 7.74 -0.10
C GLN A 90 -12.56 6.64 0.96
N ILE A 91 -13.53 5.74 1.15
CA ILE A 91 -13.41 4.59 2.05
C ILE A 91 -12.30 3.66 1.60
N GLU A 92 -12.21 3.40 0.31
CA GLU A 92 -11.15 2.58 -0.30
C GLU A 92 -9.78 3.21 -0.10
N ALA A 93 -9.62 4.50 -0.39
CA ALA A 93 -8.38 5.24 -0.18
C ALA A 93 -7.94 5.21 1.29
N ARG A 94 -8.87 5.37 2.23
CA ARG A 94 -8.60 5.24 3.68
C ARG A 94 -8.14 3.84 4.05
N ALA A 95 -8.75 2.80 3.48
CA ALA A 95 -8.34 1.41 3.70
C ALA A 95 -6.92 1.17 3.17
N HIS A 96 -6.60 1.68 1.98
CA HIS A 96 -5.28 1.61 1.36
C HIS A 96 -4.20 2.19 2.28
N ILE A 97 -4.34 3.44 2.70
CA ILE A 97 -3.37 4.12 3.56
C ILE A 97 -3.21 3.41 4.91
N ARG A 98 -4.30 2.89 5.48
CA ARG A 98 -4.22 2.11 6.71
C ARG A 98 -3.40 0.85 6.54
N VAL A 99 -3.62 0.10 5.46
CA VAL A 99 -2.85 -1.13 5.18
C VAL A 99 -1.37 -0.81 4.96
N GLN A 100 -1.04 0.28 4.29
CA GLN A 100 0.36 0.72 4.16
C GLN A 100 0.99 1.00 5.52
N ARG A 101 0.29 1.69 6.44
CA ARG A 101 0.79 1.93 7.81
C ARG A 101 1.00 0.62 8.58
N ASP A 102 0.07 -0.33 8.43
CA ASP A 102 0.18 -1.64 9.08
C ASP A 102 1.38 -2.43 8.55
N VAL A 103 1.64 -2.37 7.23
CA VAL A 103 2.84 -2.96 6.61
C VAL A 103 4.11 -2.33 7.16
N ASP A 104 4.18 -1.00 7.21
CA ASP A 104 5.35 -0.28 7.71
C ASP A 104 5.62 -0.61 9.18
N ALA A 105 4.58 -0.72 10.01
CA ALA A 105 4.71 -1.12 11.40
C ALA A 105 5.28 -2.54 11.52
N LEU A 106 4.72 -3.51 10.80
CA LEU A 106 5.20 -4.89 10.78
C LEU A 106 6.65 -5.01 10.28
N CYS A 107 7.02 -4.24 9.26
CA CYS A 107 8.40 -4.18 8.78
C CYS A 107 9.36 -3.62 9.83
N SER A 108 8.95 -2.55 10.53
CA SER A 108 9.74 -1.91 11.58
C SER A 108 9.96 -2.83 12.78
N GLU A 109 8.99 -3.67 13.08
CA GLU A 109 9.05 -4.68 14.15
C GLU A 109 9.80 -5.96 13.72
N GLY A 110 10.17 -6.08 12.45
CA GLY A 110 10.78 -7.30 11.89
C GLY A 110 9.82 -8.50 11.81
N SER A 111 8.51 -8.24 11.93
CA SER A 111 7.45 -9.26 11.95
C SER A 111 6.70 -9.42 10.62
N TYR A 112 7.13 -8.72 9.58
CA TYR A 112 6.44 -8.78 8.28
C TYR A 112 6.54 -10.16 7.63
N GLY A 113 7.66 -10.88 7.79
CA GLY A 113 7.88 -12.21 7.23
C GLY A 113 8.14 -12.18 5.72
N GLU A 114 7.86 -13.29 5.04
CA GLU A 114 8.05 -13.42 3.58
C GLU A 114 6.96 -12.65 2.82
N PRO A 115 7.31 -11.60 2.04
CA PRO A 115 6.33 -10.74 1.37
C PRO A 115 5.44 -11.47 0.37
N ALA A 116 5.98 -12.44 -0.36
CA ALA A 116 5.28 -13.19 -1.41
C ALA A 116 4.60 -14.47 -0.89
N SER A 117 4.57 -14.69 0.43
CA SER A 117 3.88 -15.86 0.99
C SER A 117 2.37 -15.76 0.82
N VAL A 118 1.72 -16.91 0.65
CA VAL A 118 0.24 -17.00 0.53
C VAL A 118 -0.43 -16.40 1.76
N GLU A 119 0.14 -16.62 2.95
CA GLU A 119 -0.37 -16.07 4.21
C GLU A 119 -0.34 -14.55 4.19
N ARG A 120 0.75 -13.94 3.68
CA ARG A 120 0.90 -12.49 3.60
C ARG A 120 -0.05 -11.88 2.59
N ILE A 121 -0.17 -12.47 1.41
CA ILE A 121 -1.11 -12.02 0.38
C ILE A 121 -2.55 -12.09 0.90
N ARG A 122 -2.94 -13.19 1.55
CA ARG A 122 -4.26 -13.33 2.16
C ARG A 122 -4.49 -12.33 3.30
N TRP A 123 -3.47 -12.02 4.08
CA TRP A 123 -3.55 -11.00 5.13
C TRP A 123 -3.78 -9.61 4.52
N LEU A 124 -3.01 -9.22 3.50
CA LEU A 124 -3.18 -7.95 2.77
C LEU A 124 -4.61 -7.82 2.24
N HIS A 125 -5.10 -8.82 1.51
CA HIS A 125 -6.45 -8.82 0.96
C HIS A 125 -7.52 -8.68 2.06
N ARG A 126 -7.42 -9.44 3.15
CA ARG A 126 -8.38 -9.34 4.27
C ARG A 126 -8.31 -7.99 4.97
N SER A 127 -7.13 -7.44 5.14
CA SER A 127 -6.94 -6.16 5.82
C SER A 127 -7.52 -5.00 5.00
N PHE A 128 -7.37 -5.06 3.68
CA PHE A 128 -7.97 -4.12 2.75
C PHE A 128 -9.51 -4.23 2.76
N SER A 129 -10.05 -5.43 2.61
CA SER A 129 -11.50 -5.69 2.56
C SER A 129 -12.22 -5.32 3.86
N LYS A 130 -11.63 -5.57 5.04
CA LYS A 130 -12.21 -5.19 6.34
C LYS A 130 -12.41 -3.68 6.48
N GLY A 131 -11.59 -2.88 5.83
CA GLY A 131 -11.71 -1.41 5.82
C GLY A 131 -12.97 -0.94 5.09
N ARG A 132 -13.36 -1.62 4.04
CA ARG A 132 -14.59 -1.34 3.28
C ARG A 132 -15.84 -1.76 4.06
N LEU A 133 -15.83 -2.94 4.66
CA LEU A 133 -17.01 -3.50 5.36
C LEU A 133 -17.42 -2.72 6.62
N ARG A 134 -16.47 -2.16 7.36
CA ARG A 134 -16.76 -1.38 8.58
C ARG A 134 -17.41 -0.02 8.30
N ALA A 135 -17.27 0.51 7.11
CA ALA A 135 -17.84 1.80 6.73
C ALA A 135 -19.28 1.69 6.24
N CYS A 136 -19.73 0.49 5.84
CA CYS A 136 -21.14 0.23 5.44
C CYS A 136 -22.05 -0.09 6.64
N SER A 137 -21.55 -0.14 7.87
CA SER A 137 -22.28 -0.57 9.07
C SER A 137 -22.63 0.57 10.03
N THR A 138 -22.50 1.82 9.61
CA THR A 138 -22.91 3.03 10.34
C THR A 138 -23.87 3.87 9.49
#